data_bb9b82560f8e080cf8f6764cee9b8e48
#
_entry.id   bb9b82560f8e080cf8f6764cee9b8e48
#
_cell.length_a   1.000
_cell.length_b   1.000
_cell.length_c   1.000
_cell.angle_alpha   90.00
_cell.angle_beta   90.00
_cell.angle_gamma   90.00
#
_symmetry.space_group_name_H-M   'P 1'
#
loop_
_entity.id
_entity.type
_entity.pdbx_description
1 polymer ?
#
loop_
_entity_poly.entity_id
_entity_poly.type
_entity_poly.pdbx_seq_one_letter_code
_entity_poly.pdbx_strand_id
1 'polypeptide(L)'
;DLRTSRGLGDVYKRQHINGPFSPDIATPISKMKDILKENDWPRKIDWGLIGSCTNSSYEDLSRASSIAYQALNKNLSTKAFFGINPGSEQVRFTAERDGFLEIFEKLDAKIFTNACGPCIGQWARKGAEKEEKNSIIHSFNRNFAKRADGNPNTHAFVASPEIVAAIA
;
A
#
# COMPACT_ATOMS: atom_id res chain seq x y z
N ASP A 1 -10.43 -13.94 -16.97
CA ASP A 1 -9.72 -13.52 -18.17
C ASP A 1 -8.46 -12.71 -17.77
N LEU A 2 -7.29 -13.35 -17.87
CA LEU A 2 -6.01 -12.79 -17.47
C LEU A 2 -5.61 -11.53 -18.29
N ARG A 3 -6.27 -11.29 -19.42
CA ARG A 3 -6.04 -10.11 -20.27
C ARG A 3 -6.75 -8.86 -19.76
N THR A 4 -7.87 -9.00 -19.08
CA THR A 4 -8.59 -7.89 -18.45
C THR A 4 -7.91 -7.40 -17.16
N SER A 5 -7.07 -8.22 -16.52
CA SER A 5 -6.39 -7.83 -15.30
C SER A 5 -5.14 -6.96 -15.49
N ARG A 6 -4.54 -6.93 -16.69
CA ARG A 6 -3.30 -6.17 -16.95
C ARG A 6 -3.49 -4.79 -17.56
N GLY A 7 -4.56 -4.53 -18.28
CA GLY A 7 -4.81 -3.22 -18.90
C GLY A 7 -5.91 -2.43 -18.20
N LEU A 8 -7.14 -2.94 -18.26
CA LEU A 8 -8.29 -2.32 -17.60
C LEU A 8 -8.22 -2.42 -16.08
N GLY A 9 -7.63 -3.50 -15.54
CA GLY A 9 -7.44 -3.67 -14.10
C GLY A 9 -6.51 -2.62 -13.48
N ASP A 10 -5.49 -2.19 -14.19
CA ASP A 10 -4.56 -1.16 -13.72
C ASP A 10 -5.20 0.23 -13.69
N VAL A 11 -5.94 0.59 -14.73
CA VAL A 11 -6.70 1.86 -14.77
C VAL A 11 -7.80 1.86 -13.72
N TYR A 12 -8.48 0.73 -13.53
CA TYR A 12 -9.52 0.57 -12.53
C TYR A 12 -8.95 0.63 -11.10
N LYS A 13 -7.84 -0.03 -10.83
CA LYS A 13 -7.14 0.01 -9.54
C LYS A 13 -6.64 1.40 -9.17
N ARG A 14 -6.27 2.22 -10.14
CA ARG A 14 -5.85 3.62 -9.91
C ARG A 14 -6.98 4.56 -9.51
N GLN A 15 -8.22 4.15 -9.69
CA GLN A 15 -9.40 4.97 -9.39
C GLN A 15 -10.20 4.47 -8.18
N HIS A 16 -9.88 3.28 -7.68
CA HIS A 16 -10.62 2.62 -6.63
C HIS A 16 -9.69 2.15 -5.51
N ILE A 17 -10.26 2.16 -4.30
CA ILE A 17 -9.68 1.53 -3.13
C ILE A 17 -10.58 0.36 -2.76
N ASN A 18 -10.01 -0.81 -2.58
CA ASN A 18 -10.74 -2.02 -2.21
C ASN A 18 -10.64 -2.31 -0.72
N GLY A 19 -11.74 -2.73 -0.14
CA GLY A 19 -11.79 -3.11 1.27
C GLY A 19 -12.51 -2.10 2.15
N PRO A 20 -12.41 -2.27 3.47
CA PRO A 20 -11.64 -3.31 4.16
C PRO A 20 -12.35 -4.67 4.20
N PHE A 21 -11.67 -5.71 4.65
CA PHE A 21 -12.18 -7.05 4.96
C PHE A 21 -12.68 -7.89 3.78
N SER A 22 -12.98 -7.30 2.63
CA SER A 22 -13.40 -8.01 1.43
C SER A 22 -12.81 -7.41 0.15
N PRO A 23 -12.33 -8.24 -0.78
CA PRO A 23 -11.87 -7.75 -2.09
C PRO A 23 -13.01 -7.26 -2.99
N ASP A 24 -14.26 -7.59 -2.66
CA ASP A 24 -15.43 -7.24 -3.46
C ASP A 24 -15.91 -5.81 -3.21
N ILE A 25 -15.47 -5.19 -2.13
CA ILE A 25 -15.78 -3.79 -1.82
C ILE A 25 -14.81 -2.90 -2.61
N ALA A 26 -15.27 -2.35 -3.73
CA ALA A 26 -14.50 -1.41 -4.55
C ALA A 26 -15.13 -0.02 -4.49
N THR A 27 -14.43 0.93 -3.87
CA THR A 27 -14.93 2.29 -3.69
C THR A 27 -14.13 3.27 -4.52
N PRO A 28 -14.75 4.09 -5.38
CA PRO A 28 -14.07 5.20 -6.03
C PRO A 28 -13.42 6.14 -5.00
N ILE A 29 -12.18 6.58 -5.26
CA ILE A 29 -11.43 7.45 -4.33
C ILE A 29 -12.24 8.70 -3.96
N SER A 30 -12.95 9.28 -4.92
CA SER A 30 -13.80 10.46 -4.71
C SER A 30 -14.93 10.26 -3.71
N LYS A 31 -15.36 9.00 -3.47
CA LYS A 31 -16.42 8.63 -2.53
C LYS A 31 -15.91 8.04 -1.21
N MET A 32 -14.60 7.82 -1.07
CA MET A 32 -14.02 7.19 0.12
C MET A 32 -14.39 7.93 1.41
N LYS A 33 -14.38 9.25 1.40
CA LYS A 33 -14.70 10.06 2.59
C LYS A 33 -16.09 9.76 3.15
N ASP A 34 -17.07 9.60 2.27
CA ASP A 34 -18.46 9.34 2.67
C ASP A 34 -18.63 7.91 3.16
N ILE A 35 -18.08 6.95 2.43
CA ILE A 35 -18.11 5.52 2.79
C ILE A 35 -17.40 5.25 4.12
N LEU A 36 -16.26 5.88 4.39
CA LEU A 36 -15.57 5.77 5.67
C LEU A 36 -16.44 6.27 6.82
N LYS A 37 -17.19 7.35 6.60
CA LYS A 37 -18.11 7.90 7.61
C LYS A 37 -19.33 7.01 7.83
N GLU A 38 -19.95 6.52 6.77
CA GLU A 38 -21.15 5.68 6.81
C GLU A 38 -20.91 4.35 7.54
N ASN A 39 -19.71 3.78 7.37
CA ASN A 39 -19.35 2.49 7.96
C ASN A 39 -18.56 2.60 9.27
N ASP A 40 -18.33 3.79 9.80
CA ASP A 40 -17.49 4.04 10.98
C ASP A 40 -16.08 3.40 10.84
N TRP A 41 -15.50 3.50 9.66
CA TRP A 41 -14.14 3.03 9.40
C TRP A 41 -13.10 4.10 9.72
N PRO A 42 -11.84 3.71 10.07
CA PRO A 42 -10.78 4.66 10.36
C PRO A 42 -10.54 5.62 9.18
N ARG A 43 -10.46 6.93 9.47
CA ARG A 43 -10.18 7.96 8.47
C ARG A 43 -8.68 8.26 8.35
N LYS A 44 -7.93 7.95 9.38
CA LYS A 44 -6.48 8.06 9.39
C LYS A 44 -5.91 6.77 8.85
N ILE A 45 -4.90 6.85 8.01
CA ILE A 45 -4.08 5.72 7.62
C ILE A 45 -2.86 5.67 8.55
N ASP A 46 -2.68 4.54 9.23
CA ASP A 46 -1.54 4.34 10.12
C ASP A 46 -0.32 3.82 9.37
N TRP A 47 -0.53 2.98 8.35
CA TRP A 47 0.52 2.43 7.51
C TRP A 47 0.17 2.48 6.03
N GLY A 48 1.12 2.97 5.21
CA GLY A 48 1.17 2.75 3.77
C GLY A 48 2.22 1.70 3.45
N LEU A 49 1.89 0.68 2.66
CA LEU A 49 2.81 -0.41 2.35
C LEU A 49 2.75 -0.81 0.88
N ILE A 50 3.81 -0.52 0.14
CA ILE A 50 3.97 -1.02 -1.22
C ILE A 50 4.70 -2.35 -1.15
N GLY A 51 4.10 -3.40 -1.74
CA GLY A 51 4.69 -4.72 -1.63
C GLY A 51 3.97 -5.80 -2.39
N SER A 52 4.38 -7.00 -2.12
CA SER A 52 4.10 -8.29 -2.74
C SER A 52 4.89 -8.55 -4.02
N CYS A 53 5.05 -9.83 -4.35
CA CYS A 53 5.71 -10.27 -5.59
C CYS A 53 4.96 -9.86 -6.87
N THR A 54 3.69 -9.47 -6.76
CA THR A 54 2.84 -9.12 -7.91
C THR A 54 2.62 -7.62 -8.09
N ASN A 55 2.68 -6.81 -7.03
CA ASN A 55 2.36 -5.37 -7.08
C ASN A 55 3.48 -4.52 -6.45
N SER A 56 4.70 -4.89 -6.68
CA SER A 56 5.92 -4.18 -6.31
C SER A 56 7.03 -4.54 -7.30
N SER A 57 6.65 -4.57 -8.59
CA SER A 57 7.57 -4.74 -9.70
C SER A 57 8.46 -3.49 -9.85
N TYR A 58 9.48 -3.58 -10.68
CA TYR A 58 10.30 -2.43 -11.04
C TYR A 58 9.45 -1.25 -11.55
N GLU A 59 8.48 -1.53 -12.43
CA GLU A 59 7.59 -0.51 -12.98
C GLU A 59 6.68 0.10 -11.91
N ASP A 60 6.15 -0.71 -10.99
CA ASP A 60 5.34 -0.23 -9.87
C ASP A 60 6.14 0.69 -8.95
N LEU A 61 7.38 0.31 -8.61
CA LEU A 61 8.28 1.13 -7.81
C LEU A 61 8.69 2.42 -8.54
N SER A 62 8.94 2.36 -9.85
CA SER A 62 9.24 3.55 -10.66
C SER A 62 8.10 4.56 -10.63
N ARG A 63 6.86 4.11 -10.81
CA ARG A 63 5.68 4.98 -10.77
C ARG A 63 5.44 5.56 -9.36
N ALA A 64 5.54 4.73 -8.33
CA ALA A 64 5.39 5.17 -6.95
C ALA A 64 6.50 6.15 -6.53
N SER A 65 7.76 5.92 -6.96
CA SER A 65 8.87 6.82 -6.70
C SER A 65 8.69 8.18 -7.37
N SER A 66 8.04 8.22 -8.54
CA SER A 66 7.68 9.48 -9.20
C SER A 66 6.71 10.31 -8.35
N ILE A 67 5.73 9.69 -7.68
CA ILE A 67 4.83 10.36 -6.73
C ILE A 67 5.61 10.85 -5.51
N ALA A 68 6.46 9.99 -4.95
CA ALA A 68 7.33 10.32 -3.81
C ALA A 68 8.26 11.51 -4.12
N TYR A 69 8.87 11.53 -5.30
CA TYR A 69 9.69 12.63 -5.78
C TYR A 69 8.92 13.96 -5.89
N GLN A 70 7.68 13.92 -6.39
CA GLN A 70 6.82 15.10 -6.44
C GLN A 70 6.48 15.62 -5.03
N ALA A 71 6.28 14.74 -4.06
CA ALA A 71 6.04 15.10 -2.66
C ALA A 71 7.28 15.81 -2.08
N LEU A 72 8.48 15.26 -2.28
CA LEU A 72 9.74 15.88 -1.86
C LEU A 72 9.92 17.28 -2.44
N ASN A 73 9.67 17.45 -3.74
CA ASN A 73 9.80 18.76 -4.40
C ASN A 73 8.79 19.80 -3.87
N LYS A 74 7.72 19.36 -3.24
CA LYS A 74 6.73 20.22 -2.57
C LYS A 74 6.97 20.34 -1.07
N ASN A 75 8.08 19.84 -0.55
CA ASN A 75 8.39 19.78 0.88
C ASN A 75 7.29 19.10 1.72
N LEU A 76 6.64 18.08 1.16
CA LEU A 76 5.69 17.25 1.88
C LEU A 76 6.42 16.12 2.58
N SER A 77 5.88 15.68 3.72
CA SER A 77 6.35 14.52 4.48
C SER A 77 5.21 13.50 4.62
N THR A 78 5.57 12.25 4.83
CA THR A 78 4.59 11.19 5.13
C THR A 78 3.90 11.46 6.47
N LYS A 79 2.61 11.13 6.53
CA LYS A 79 1.80 11.21 7.75
C LYS A 79 1.54 9.84 8.36
N ALA A 80 1.63 8.81 7.55
CA ALA A 80 1.57 7.41 7.95
C ALA A 80 2.98 6.83 8.00
N PHE A 81 3.17 5.74 8.71
CA PHE A 81 4.37 4.94 8.49
C PHE A 81 4.37 4.43 7.06
N PHE A 82 5.48 4.57 6.36
CA PHE A 82 5.58 4.18 4.98
C PHE A 82 6.59 3.05 4.80
N GLY A 83 6.20 1.98 4.14
CA GLY A 83 7.03 0.80 3.92
C GLY A 83 7.07 0.38 2.46
N ILE A 84 8.23 -0.07 2.03
CA ILE A 84 8.47 -0.60 0.69
C ILE A 84 9.02 -2.02 0.84
N ASN A 85 8.32 -2.98 0.28
CA ASN A 85 8.75 -4.37 0.20
C ASN A 85 8.89 -4.75 -1.29
N PRO A 86 10.10 -4.65 -1.89
CA PRO A 86 10.32 -4.97 -3.29
C PRO A 86 9.87 -6.39 -3.65
N GLY A 87 9.42 -6.60 -4.87
CA GLY A 87 8.83 -7.86 -5.32
C GLY A 87 9.81 -9.04 -5.39
N SER A 88 11.11 -8.74 -5.49
CA SER A 88 12.22 -9.70 -5.45
C SER A 88 13.53 -8.98 -5.15
N GLU A 89 14.57 -9.74 -4.81
CA GLU A 89 15.92 -9.16 -4.64
C GLU A 89 16.44 -8.54 -5.94
N GLN A 90 16.14 -9.13 -7.08
CA GLN A 90 16.52 -8.56 -8.38
C GLN A 90 15.84 -7.19 -8.59
N VAL A 91 14.56 -7.08 -8.29
CA VAL A 91 13.84 -5.80 -8.35
C VAL A 91 14.44 -4.81 -7.36
N ARG A 92 14.76 -5.24 -6.13
CA ARG A 92 15.39 -4.40 -5.11
C ARG A 92 16.70 -3.79 -5.61
N PHE A 93 17.63 -4.62 -6.10
CA PHE A 93 18.92 -4.16 -6.61
C PHE A 93 18.77 -3.22 -7.82
N THR A 94 17.82 -3.50 -8.70
CA THR A 94 17.57 -2.65 -9.86
C THR A 94 17.00 -1.29 -9.45
N ALA A 95 16.03 -1.28 -8.55
CA ALA A 95 15.41 -0.06 -8.02
C ALA A 95 16.39 0.79 -7.19
N GLU A 96 17.32 0.13 -6.47
CA GLU A 96 18.40 0.78 -5.74
C GLU A 96 19.39 1.44 -6.71
N ARG A 97 19.88 0.70 -7.72
CA ARG A 97 20.76 1.22 -8.77
C ARG A 97 20.17 2.45 -9.46
N ASP A 98 18.88 2.44 -9.73
CA ASP A 98 18.19 3.52 -10.46
C ASP A 98 17.65 4.63 -9.54
N GLY A 99 18.00 4.59 -8.25
CA GLY A 99 17.74 5.64 -7.27
C GLY A 99 16.31 5.69 -6.71
N PHE A 100 15.46 4.71 -7.01
CA PHE A 100 14.07 4.74 -6.53
C PHE A 100 13.98 4.54 -5.01
N LEU A 101 14.83 3.67 -4.45
CA LEU A 101 14.82 3.41 -3.01
C LEU A 101 15.29 4.63 -2.23
N GLU A 102 16.30 5.34 -2.72
CA GLU A 102 16.77 6.60 -2.11
C GLU A 102 15.67 7.66 -2.04
N ILE A 103 14.81 7.77 -3.07
CA ILE A 103 13.68 8.69 -3.07
C ILE A 103 12.70 8.34 -1.94
N PHE A 104 12.38 7.06 -1.75
CA PHE A 104 11.51 6.61 -0.67
C PHE A 104 12.14 6.84 0.72
N GLU A 105 13.44 6.58 0.87
CA GLU A 105 14.17 6.81 2.12
C GLU A 105 14.19 8.29 2.52
N LYS A 106 14.28 9.20 1.57
CA LYS A 106 14.16 10.66 1.81
C LYS A 106 12.78 11.07 2.34
N LEU A 107 11.76 10.25 2.16
CA LEU A 107 10.44 10.40 2.78
C LEU A 107 10.27 9.57 4.06
N ASP A 108 11.37 9.13 4.66
CA ASP A 108 11.38 8.29 5.87
C ASP A 108 10.69 6.94 5.67
N ALA A 109 10.64 6.44 4.43
CA ALA A 109 10.10 5.12 4.15
C ALA A 109 11.08 4.02 4.57
N LYS A 110 10.54 2.99 5.20
CA LYS A 110 11.31 1.81 5.57
C LYS A 110 11.36 0.80 4.43
N ILE A 111 12.55 0.49 3.96
CA ILE A 111 12.75 -0.58 2.98
C ILE A 111 12.85 -1.91 3.73
N PHE A 112 11.93 -2.83 3.41
CA PHE A 112 11.93 -4.18 3.97
C PHE A 112 12.76 -5.13 3.12
N THR A 113 13.31 -6.15 3.78
CA THR A 113 13.81 -7.32 3.06
C THR A 113 12.65 -8.03 2.36
N ASN A 114 12.93 -8.59 1.20
CA ASN A 114 11.91 -9.31 0.43
C ASN A 114 11.38 -10.51 1.23
N ALA A 115 10.14 -10.40 1.71
CA ALA A 115 9.48 -11.41 2.54
C ALA A 115 7.96 -11.36 2.37
N CYS A 116 7.31 -12.52 2.55
CA CYS A 116 5.85 -12.64 2.43
C CYS A 116 5.08 -12.29 3.72
N GLY A 117 5.75 -11.94 4.81
CA GLY A 117 5.13 -11.72 6.13
C GLY A 117 3.86 -10.86 6.10
N PRO A 118 3.93 -9.60 5.65
CA PRO A 118 2.75 -8.74 5.56
C PRO A 118 1.70 -9.24 4.56
N CYS A 119 2.15 -9.92 3.49
CA CYS A 119 1.24 -10.41 2.45
C CYS A 119 0.41 -11.63 2.90
N ILE A 120 0.83 -12.35 3.93
CA ILE A 120 0.18 -13.59 4.40
C ILE A 120 -0.38 -13.51 5.83
N GLY A 121 -0.44 -12.31 6.42
CA GLY A 121 -0.97 -12.12 7.77
C GLY A 121 0.00 -12.45 8.90
N GLN A 122 1.31 -12.45 8.61
CA GLN A 122 2.38 -12.75 9.58
C GLN A 122 3.30 -11.56 9.84
N TRP A 123 2.79 -10.36 9.67
CA TRP A 123 3.57 -9.15 9.95
C TRP A 123 3.51 -8.81 11.43
N ALA A 124 4.63 -8.99 12.13
CA ALA A 124 4.79 -8.56 13.52
C ALA A 124 4.94 -7.03 13.60
N ARG A 125 3.85 -6.32 13.36
CA ARG A 125 3.78 -4.87 13.39
C ARG A 125 3.67 -4.37 14.83
N LYS A 126 4.57 -3.46 15.23
CA LYS A 126 4.49 -2.77 16.52
C LYS A 126 3.43 -1.68 16.49
N GLY A 127 2.79 -1.39 17.63
CA GLY A 127 1.85 -0.27 17.78
C GLY A 127 0.46 -0.50 17.22
N ALA A 128 0.06 -1.76 17.02
CA ALA A 128 -1.31 -2.14 16.70
C ALA A 128 -1.85 -3.04 17.81
N GLU A 129 -2.42 -2.42 18.84
CA GLU A 129 -3.09 -3.19 19.89
C GLU A 129 -4.32 -3.91 19.30
N LYS A 130 -4.59 -5.12 19.80
CA LYS A 130 -5.65 -5.97 19.24
C LYS A 130 -7.06 -5.40 19.43
N GLU A 131 -7.23 -4.57 20.43
CA GLU A 131 -8.50 -3.94 20.79
C GLU A 131 -8.78 -2.64 20.02
N GLU A 132 -7.75 -2.04 19.40
CA GLU A 132 -7.87 -0.76 18.73
C GLU A 132 -8.12 -0.91 17.23
N LYS A 133 -9.06 -0.12 16.72
CA LYS A 133 -9.24 0.05 15.27
C LYS A 133 -8.01 0.75 14.70
N ASN A 134 -7.41 0.15 13.72
CA ASN A 134 -6.29 0.73 13.00
C ASN A 134 -6.42 0.47 11.49
N SER A 135 -5.59 1.10 10.68
CA SER A 135 -5.74 1.04 9.24
C SER A 135 -4.41 0.87 8.52
N ILE A 136 -4.46 0.11 7.45
CA ILE A 136 -3.37 -0.08 6.50
C ILE A 136 -3.90 0.15 5.10
N ILE A 137 -3.19 0.92 4.27
CA ILE A 137 -3.37 0.91 2.83
C ILE A 137 -2.17 0.22 2.19
N HIS A 138 -2.40 -0.73 1.31
CA HIS A 138 -1.30 -1.51 0.72
C HIS A 138 -1.57 -1.92 -0.72
N SER A 139 -0.53 -2.28 -1.43
CA SER A 139 -0.61 -2.74 -2.82
C SER A 139 -0.68 -4.27 -2.97
N PHE A 140 -0.85 -5.02 -1.89
CA PHE A 140 -0.97 -6.48 -1.96
C PHE A 140 -2.19 -6.91 -2.77
N ASN A 141 -2.20 -8.15 -3.20
CA ASN A 141 -3.25 -8.68 -4.08
C ASN A 141 -4.57 -9.05 -3.38
N ARG A 142 -4.67 -8.97 -2.05
CA ARG A 142 -5.86 -9.37 -1.27
C ARG A 142 -5.95 -8.62 0.06
N ASN A 143 -7.16 -8.49 0.61
CA ASN A 143 -7.47 -7.69 1.81
C ASN A 143 -8.54 -8.27 2.74
N PHE A 144 -8.68 -9.57 2.83
CA PHE A 144 -9.60 -10.15 3.81
C PHE A 144 -9.09 -9.95 5.26
N ALA A 145 -9.97 -10.13 6.23
CA ALA A 145 -9.67 -9.95 7.65
C ALA A 145 -8.39 -10.69 8.08
N LYS A 146 -7.59 -10.05 8.94
CA LYS A 146 -6.29 -10.55 9.43
C LYS A 146 -5.20 -10.70 8.37
N ARG A 147 -5.42 -10.25 7.14
CA ARG A 147 -4.50 -10.51 6.02
C ARG A 147 -3.10 -9.93 6.22
N ALA A 148 -2.97 -8.73 6.78
CA ALA A 148 -1.66 -8.06 6.90
C ALA A 148 -0.86 -8.50 8.13
N ASP A 149 -1.45 -8.37 9.33
CA ASP A 149 -0.78 -8.49 10.61
C ASP A 149 -1.45 -9.49 11.57
N GLY A 150 -2.42 -10.25 11.10
CA GLY A 150 -3.18 -11.19 11.93
C GLY A 150 -4.19 -10.54 12.88
N ASN A 151 -4.25 -9.20 12.96
CA ASN A 151 -5.16 -8.49 13.85
C ASN A 151 -6.55 -8.35 13.19
N PRO A 152 -7.64 -8.78 13.86
CA PRO A 152 -8.99 -8.67 13.31
C PRO A 152 -9.51 -7.23 13.21
N ASN A 153 -8.94 -6.29 13.97
CA ASN A 153 -9.33 -4.89 13.99
C ASN A 153 -8.52 -4.01 13.02
N THR A 154 -7.61 -4.60 12.25
CA THR A 154 -6.90 -3.91 11.19
C THR A 154 -7.76 -3.78 9.94
N HIS A 155 -8.12 -2.55 9.62
CA HIS A 155 -8.83 -2.21 8.39
C HIS A 155 -7.82 -2.10 7.24
N ALA A 156 -7.66 -3.21 6.51
CA ALA A 156 -6.72 -3.29 5.40
C ALA A 156 -7.39 -2.91 4.08
N PHE A 157 -6.89 -1.86 3.44
CA PHE A 157 -7.35 -1.37 2.14
C PHE A 157 -6.34 -1.73 1.07
N VAL A 158 -6.81 -2.11 -0.11
CA VAL A 158 -5.96 -2.39 -1.27
C VAL A 158 -6.09 -1.26 -2.30
N ALA A 159 -4.95 -0.76 -2.75
CA ALA A 159 -4.87 0.23 -3.81
C ALA A 159 -3.65 -0.02 -4.71
N SER A 160 -3.51 0.72 -5.79
CA SER A 160 -2.28 0.68 -6.59
C SER A 160 -1.09 1.25 -5.82
N PRO A 161 0.15 0.87 -6.16
CA PRO A 161 1.36 1.42 -5.54
C PRO A 161 1.40 2.95 -5.54
N GLU A 162 0.95 3.57 -6.62
CA GLU A 162 0.90 5.03 -6.75
C GLU A 162 -0.09 5.67 -5.75
N ILE A 163 -1.27 5.05 -5.57
CA ILE A 163 -2.26 5.54 -4.59
C ILE A 163 -1.74 5.34 -3.17
N VAL A 164 -1.09 4.21 -2.89
CA VAL A 164 -0.46 3.98 -1.58
C VAL A 164 0.57 5.07 -1.30
N ALA A 165 1.45 5.37 -2.25
CA ALA A 165 2.46 6.43 -2.11
C ALA A 165 1.84 7.84 -1.94
N ALA A 166 0.71 8.10 -2.59
CA ALA A 166 0.03 9.40 -2.50
C ALA A 166 -0.75 9.60 -1.19
N ILE A 167 -1.13 8.52 -0.50
CA ILE A 167 -1.92 8.57 0.73
C ILE A 167 -1.03 8.48 1.98
N ALA A 168 0.14 7.83 1.87
CA ALA A 168 1.09 7.73 2.97
C ALA A 168 1.66 9.10 3.37
#